data_b82ec1c09b194d46afdbd90584c32589
#
_entry.id   b82ec1c09b194d46afdbd90584c32589
#
_cell.length_a   1.000
_cell.length_b   1.000
_cell.length_c   1.000
_cell.angle_alpha   90.00
_cell.angle_beta   90.00
_cell.angle_gamma   90.00
#
_symmetry.space_group_name_H-M   'P 1'
#
loop_
_entity.id
_entity.type
_entity.pdbx_description
1 polymer ?
#
loop_
_entity_poly.entity_id
_entity_poly.type
_entity_poly.pdbx_seq_one_letter_code
_entity_poly.pdbx_strand_id
1 'polypeptide(L)'
;MPLLVPNRHRGKLIVVEGIDGSGKSTQLSLLSQWLRSERIGVAFSEWNSSPLVRETTRRGKKKNMFTPTTFSLIHATDFADRLERYIVPLLKAGAVVCADRYAYTAFARDVVRGVSRRWVRNLYKFAVRPNLAFYFRVPLEVAIGRILGGRNAIKYYEAGMDLGLSRNVEESFRLFQGRILDEYEAMIQEVGFHVIDATGSIEEQQRQMREVTTKEFGENLHNGHLLRASQGDIDAAQTAARVL
;
A
#
# COMPACT_ATOMS: atom_id res chain seq x y z
N MET A 1 -17.16 11.45 -10.57
CA MET A 1 -17.25 9.97 -10.53
C MET A 1 -16.36 9.47 -9.41
N PRO A 2 -16.78 8.47 -8.60
CA PRO A 2 -15.93 7.93 -7.56
C PRO A 2 -14.65 7.34 -8.17
N LEU A 3 -13.52 7.53 -7.47
CA LEU A 3 -12.19 7.13 -7.94
C LEU A 3 -12.06 5.60 -8.03
N LEU A 4 -12.67 4.88 -7.09
CA LEU A 4 -12.62 3.43 -6.94
C LEU A 4 -14.03 2.86 -6.70
N VAL A 5 -14.20 1.54 -6.86
CA VAL A 5 -15.47 0.83 -6.63
C VAL A 5 -15.76 0.77 -5.11
N PRO A 6 -16.96 1.15 -4.64
CA PRO A 6 -17.29 1.03 -3.22
C PRO A 6 -17.11 -0.40 -2.68
N ASN A 7 -16.54 -0.54 -1.48
CA ASN A 7 -16.48 -1.83 -0.80
C ASN A 7 -17.89 -2.22 -0.31
N ARG A 8 -18.49 -3.21 -0.96
CA ARG A 8 -19.81 -3.78 -0.60
C ARG A 8 -19.69 -5.12 0.11
N HIS A 9 -18.46 -5.56 0.42
CA HIS A 9 -18.20 -6.83 1.08
C HIS A 9 -18.34 -6.69 2.61
N ARG A 10 -18.51 -7.82 3.29
CA ARG A 10 -18.60 -7.88 4.77
C ARG A 10 -17.28 -7.49 5.42
N GLY A 11 -16.17 -7.90 4.83
CA GLY A 11 -14.83 -7.60 5.30
C GLY A 11 -14.42 -6.15 5.10
N LYS A 12 -13.37 -5.77 5.77
CA LYS A 12 -12.83 -4.41 5.78
C LYS A 12 -11.44 -4.36 5.16
N LEU A 13 -11.19 -3.33 4.36
CA LEU A 13 -9.91 -3.08 3.73
C LEU A 13 -9.25 -1.86 4.37
N ILE A 14 -8.09 -2.08 4.98
CA ILE A 14 -7.21 -1.05 5.54
C ILE A 14 -5.98 -0.95 4.64
N VAL A 15 -5.63 0.24 4.20
CA VAL A 15 -4.43 0.47 3.41
C VAL A 15 -3.53 1.51 4.06
N VAL A 16 -2.23 1.35 3.89
CA VAL A 16 -1.23 2.34 4.31
C VAL A 16 -0.44 2.82 3.10
N GLU A 17 -0.25 4.13 3.01
CA GLU A 17 0.42 4.82 1.92
C GLU A 17 1.46 5.81 2.45
N GLY A 18 2.38 6.21 1.60
CA GLY A 18 3.45 7.16 1.91
C GLY A 18 4.74 6.83 1.19
N ILE A 19 5.68 7.76 1.23
CA ILE A 19 7.01 7.60 0.63
C ILE A 19 7.82 6.50 1.32
N ASP A 20 8.92 6.08 0.69
CA ASP A 20 9.84 5.14 1.32
C ASP A 20 10.49 5.78 2.55
N GLY A 21 10.68 5.01 3.62
CA GLY A 21 11.18 5.54 4.91
C GLY A 21 10.13 6.17 5.82
N SER A 22 8.84 6.24 5.43
CA SER A 22 7.78 6.81 6.27
C SER A 22 7.37 5.97 7.49
N GLY A 23 7.83 4.72 7.62
CA GLY A 23 7.48 3.84 8.75
C GLY A 23 6.14 3.08 8.61
N LYS A 24 5.39 3.28 7.52
CA LYS A 24 4.06 2.71 7.29
C LYS A 24 3.97 1.19 7.49
N SER A 25 4.97 0.42 6.99
CA SER A 25 4.96 -1.05 7.07
C SER A 25 5.05 -1.55 8.52
N THR A 26 5.88 -0.89 9.33
CA THR A 26 5.98 -1.17 10.78
C THR A 26 4.64 -0.92 11.46
N GLN A 27 4.03 0.22 11.19
CA GLN A 27 2.75 0.61 11.79
C GLN A 27 1.61 -0.32 11.37
N LEU A 28 1.57 -0.72 10.09
CA LEU A 28 0.57 -1.69 9.62
C LEU A 28 0.74 -3.06 10.27
N SER A 29 1.99 -3.51 10.47
CA SER A 29 2.29 -4.76 11.18
C SER A 29 1.79 -4.72 12.62
N LEU A 30 2.05 -3.64 13.35
CA LEU A 30 1.59 -3.45 14.73
C LEU A 30 0.05 -3.36 14.82
N LEU A 31 -0.59 -2.65 13.88
CA LEU A 31 -2.06 -2.63 13.79
C LEU A 31 -2.64 -4.02 13.54
N SER A 32 -2.02 -4.78 12.62
CA SER A 32 -2.44 -6.16 12.32
C SER A 32 -2.32 -7.07 13.55
N GLN A 33 -1.24 -6.94 14.33
CA GLN A 33 -1.06 -7.70 15.59
C GLN A 33 -2.12 -7.33 16.61
N TRP A 34 -2.41 -6.03 16.79
CA TRP A 34 -3.47 -5.58 17.67
C TRP A 34 -4.84 -6.11 17.25
N LEU A 35 -5.23 -6.03 15.97
CA LEU A 35 -6.50 -6.59 15.48
C LEU A 35 -6.60 -8.10 15.77
N ARG A 36 -5.51 -8.85 15.62
CA ARG A 36 -5.47 -10.27 15.96
C ARG A 36 -5.63 -10.52 17.45
N SER A 37 -5.07 -9.67 18.32
CA SER A 37 -5.30 -9.76 19.78
C SER A 37 -6.76 -9.52 20.18
N GLU A 38 -7.49 -8.73 19.37
CA GLU A 38 -8.95 -8.54 19.48
C GLU A 38 -9.75 -9.71 18.85
N ARG A 39 -9.08 -10.82 18.47
CA ARG A 39 -9.67 -12.01 17.84
C ARG A 39 -10.29 -11.76 16.47
N ILE A 40 -9.82 -10.76 15.75
CA ILE A 40 -10.25 -10.45 14.39
C ILE A 40 -9.37 -11.21 13.41
N GLY A 41 -9.98 -11.82 12.41
CA GLY A 41 -9.30 -12.45 11.31
C GLY A 41 -8.64 -11.43 10.38
N VAL A 42 -7.29 -11.41 10.36
CA VAL A 42 -6.50 -10.43 9.59
C VAL A 42 -5.66 -11.10 8.55
N ALA A 43 -5.80 -10.66 7.32
CA ALA A 43 -4.93 -11.02 6.18
C ALA A 43 -4.03 -9.84 5.80
N PHE A 44 -2.87 -10.14 5.23
CA PHE A 44 -1.89 -9.14 4.83
C PHE A 44 -1.58 -9.24 3.34
N SER A 45 -1.61 -8.10 2.63
CA SER A 45 -1.25 -8.00 1.21
C SER A 45 -0.16 -6.96 1.02
N GLU A 46 0.84 -7.30 0.22
CA GLU A 46 1.98 -6.44 -0.06
C GLU A 46 2.09 -6.14 -1.56
N TRP A 47 2.55 -4.94 -1.90
CA TRP A 47 2.80 -4.51 -3.26
C TRP A 47 3.88 -5.38 -3.95
N ASN A 48 3.69 -5.72 -5.22
CA ASN A 48 4.57 -6.59 -6.01
C ASN A 48 4.68 -8.03 -5.47
N SER A 49 3.63 -8.56 -4.89
CA SER A 49 3.63 -9.91 -4.31
C SER A 49 2.93 -10.97 -5.16
N SER A 50 2.30 -10.59 -6.29
CA SER A 50 1.65 -11.53 -7.20
C SER A 50 2.65 -12.51 -7.80
N PRO A 51 2.44 -13.83 -7.65
CA PRO A 51 3.28 -14.85 -8.28
C PRO A 51 3.22 -14.79 -9.79
N LEU A 52 2.11 -14.33 -10.37
CA LEU A 52 1.88 -14.26 -11.81
C LEU A 52 2.93 -13.43 -12.56
N VAL A 53 3.34 -12.29 -11.99
CA VAL A 53 4.25 -11.34 -12.65
C VAL A 53 5.57 -11.12 -11.92
N ARG A 54 5.76 -11.72 -10.74
CA ARG A 54 6.95 -11.50 -9.89
C ARG A 54 8.25 -11.70 -10.63
N GLU A 55 8.39 -12.83 -11.34
CA GLU A 55 9.63 -13.16 -12.03
C GLU A 55 9.89 -12.20 -13.20
N THR A 56 8.88 -11.90 -14.01
CA THR A 56 8.96 -10.94 -15.12
C THR A 56 9.33 -9.55 -14.60
N THR A 57 8.70 -9.11 -13.51
CA THR A 57 9.00 -7.83 -12.85
C THR A 57 10.45 -7.79 -12.35
N ARG A 58 10.92 -8.86 -11.70
CA ARG A 58 12.29 -8.96 -11.20
C ARG A 58 13.31 -8.89 -12.33
N ARG A 59 13.09 -9.64 -13.41
CA ARG A 59 13.98 -9.67 -14.60
C ARG A 59 14.00 -8.33 -15.31
N GLY A 60 12.84 -7.72 -15.53
CA GLY A 60 12.72 -6.42 -16.19
C GLY A 60 13.43 -5.31 -15.39
N LYS A 61 13.25 -5.28 -14.07
CA LYS A 61 13.96 -4.35 -13.18
C LYS A 61 15.48 -4.58 -13.21
N LYS A 62 15.94 -5.82 -13.14
CA LYS A 62 17.38 -6.13 -13.18
C LYS A 62 18.07 -5.67 -14.48
N LYS A 63 17.34 -5.69 -15.59
CA LYS A 63 17.85 -5.35 -16.91
C LYS A 63 17.51 -3.92 -17.34
N ASN A 64 16.87 -3.12 -16.50
CA ASN A 64 16.40 -1.77 -16.80
C ASN A 64 15.56 -1.70 -18.11
N MET A 65 14.65 -2.66 -18.30
CA MET A 65 13.90 -2.82 -19.56
C MET A 65 12.55 -2.09 -19.57
N PHE A 66 12.12 -1.50 -18.46
CA PHE A 66 10.81 -0.92 -18.37
C PHE A 66 10.76 0.53 -18.86
N THR A 67 9.89 0.79 -19.81
CA THR A 67 9.40 2.15 -20.06
C THR A 67 8.39 2.53 -18.95
N PRO A 68 8.08 3.82 -18.74
CA PRO A 68 7.06 4.23 -17.78
C PRO A 68 5.72 3.51 -17.97
N THR A 69 5.24 3.37 -19.21
CA THR A 69 3.98 2.68 -19.53
C THR A 69 4.06 1.19 -19.21
N THR A 70 5.12 0.49 -19.61
CA THR A 70 5.29 -0.95 -19.33
C THR A 70 5.41 -1.20 -17.83
N PHE A 71 6.11 -0.31 -17.11
CA PHE A 71 6.23 -0.37 -15.65
C PHE A 71 4.84 -0.26 -14.98
N SER A 72 4.02 0.69 -15.41
CA SER A 72 2.66 0.87 -14.90
C SER A 72 1.76 -0.33 -15.20
N LEU A 73 1.81 -0.87 -16.42
CA LEU A 73 1.01 -2.03 -16.82
C LEU A 73 1.36 -3.29 -16.03
N ILE A 74 2.65 -3.57 -15.81
CA ILE A 74 3.05 -4.76 -15.03
C ILE A 74 2.66 -4.65 -13.56
N HIS A 75 2.71 -3.45 -13.00
CA HIS A 75 2.23 -3.20 -11.63
C HIS A 75 0.71 -3.28 -11.53
N ALA A 76 -0.02 -2.84 -12.57
CA ALA A 76 -1.47 -2.99 -12.62
C ALA A 76 -1.88 -4.47 -12.74
N THR A 77 -1.11 -5.28 -13.47
CA THR A 77 -1.32 -6.73 -13.55
C THR A 77 -1.08 -7.41 -12.21
N ASP A 78 0.03 -7.07 -11.50
CA ASP A 78 0.27 -7.52 -10.12
C ASP A 78 -0.91 -7.16 -9.20
N PHE A 79 -1.36 -5.92 -9.30
CA PHE A 79 -2.45 -5.42 -8.47
C PHE A 79 -3.78 -6.13 -8.77
N ALA A 80 -4.14 -6.32 -10.05
CA ALA A 80 -5.36 -7.00 -10.46
C ALA A 80 -5.38 -8.45 -9.96
N ASP A 81 -4.29 -9.18 -10.14
CA ASP A 81 -4.17 -10.56 -9.68
C ASP A 81 -4.34 -10.66 -8.15
N ARG A 82 -3.65 -9.80 -7.38
CA ARG A 82 -3.80 -9.77 -5.92
C ARG A 82 -5.20 -9.36 -5.47
N LEU A 83 -5.81 -8.39 -6.17
CA LEU A 83 -7.15 -7.93 -5.84
C LEU A 83 -8.18 -9.05 -6.02
N GLU A 84 -8.17 -9.72 -7.19
CA GLU A 84 -9.19 -10.68 -7.56
C GLU A 84 -9.00 -12.05 -6.91
N ARG A 85 -7.76 -12.51 -6.80
CA ARG A 85 -7.46 -13.85 -6.24
C ARG A 85 -7.28 -13.85 -4.74
N TYR A 86 -6.96 -12.71 -4.13
CA TYR A 86 -6.60 -12.68 -2.73
C TYR A 86 -7.46 -11.70 -1.92
N ILE A 87 -7.44 -10.41 -2.25
CA ILE A 87 -8.09 -9.37 -1.44
C ILE A 87 -9.62 -9.55 -1.44
N VAL A 88 -10.24 -9.61 -2.63
CA VAL A 88 -11.71 -9.71 -2.75
C VAL A 88 -12.28 -11.00 -2.15
N PRO A 89 -11.72 -12.19 -2.34
CA PRO A 89 -12.19 -13.40 -1.66
C PRO A 89 -12.16 -13.27 -0.13
N LEU A 90 -11.12 -12.70 0.45
CA LEU A 90 -11.01 -12.48 1.89
C LEU A 90 -12.01 -11.44 2.40
N LEU A 91 -12.23 -10.36 1.64
CA LEU A 91 -13.27 -9.38 1.97
C LEU A 91 -14.68 -10.00 1.90
N LYS A 92 -14.96 -10.85 0.92
CA LYS A 92 -16.23 -11.60 0.83
C LYS A 92 -16.40 -12.53 2.04
N ALA A 93 -15.33 -13.18 2.46
CA ALA A 93 -15.30 -14.01 3.65
C ALA A 93 -15.45 -13.22 4.95
N GLY A 94 -15.35 -11.88 4.94
CA GLY A 94 -15.53 -11.00 6.10
C GLY A 94 -14.24 -10.68 6.87
N ALA A 95 -13.06 -11.06 6.35
CA ALA A 95 -11.78 -10.77 6.96
C ALA A 95 -11.43 -9.27 6.89
N VAL A 96 -10.58 -8.82 7.81
CA VAL A 96 -9.88 -7.55 7.66
C VAL A 96 -8.63 -7.77 6.81
N VAL A 97 -8.53 -7.07 5.68
CA VAL A 97 -7.34 -7.10 4.83
C VAL A 97 -6.52 -5.85 5.06
N CYS A 98 -5.29 -6.04 5.51
CA CYS A 98 -4.28 -4.99 5.69
C CYS A 98 -3.35 -4.96 4.48
N ALA A 99 -3.37 -3.88 3.69
CA ALA A 99 -2.56 -3.76 2.49
C ALA A 99 -1.45 -2.71 2.67
N ASP A 100 -0.20 -3.17 2.57
CA ASP A 100 0.96 -2.27 2.48
C ASP A 100 1.10 -1.83 1.03
N ARG A 101 0.68 -0.60 0.76
CA ARG A 101 0.50 0.02 -0.55
C ARG A 101 -0.69 -0.55 -1.32
N TYR A 102 -1.38 0.34 -2.00
CA TYR A 102 -2.58 0.07 -2.80
C TYR A 102 -2.53 0.84 -4.14
N ALA A 103 -3.68 1.00 -4.81
CA ALA A 103 -3.77 1.74 -6.07
C ALA A 103 -3.20 3.17 -6.01
N TYR A 104 -3.24 3.81 -4.84
CA TYR A 104 -2.73 5.16 -4.62
C TYR A 104 -1.21 5.26 -4.78
N THR A 105 -0.48 4.18 -4.49
CA THR A 105 0.95 4.09 -4.82
C THR A 105 1.20 4.26 -6.32
N ALA A 106 0.38 3.65 -7.19
CA ALA A 106 0.49 3.84 -8.64
C ALA A 106 0.10 5.26 -9.04
N PHE A 107 -0.94 5.84 -8.40
CA PHE A 107 -1.37 7.22 -8.68
C PHE A 107 -0.26 8.25 -8.42
N ALA A 108 0.60 8.00 -7.44
CA ALA A 108 1.76 8.84 -7.19
C ALA A 108 2.96 8.44 -8.07
N ARG A 109 3.44 7.22 -7.96
CA ARG A 109 4.71 6.77 -8.56
C ARG A 109 4.71 6.72 -10.09
N ASP A 110 3.58 6.30 -10.70
CA ASP A 110 3.51 6.19 -12.15
C ASP A 110 3.35 7.57 -12.79
N VAL A 111 2.63 8.49 -12.13
CA VAL A 111 2.51 9.87 -12.57
C VAL A 111 3.88 10.57 -12.54
N VAL A 112 4.65 10.39 -11.46
CA VAL A 112 6.01 10.93 -11.37
C VAL A 112 6.93 10.34 -12.45
N ARG A 113 6.67 9.12 -12.93
CA ARG A 113 7.37 8.52 -14.08
C ARG A 113 6.90 9.03 -15.44
N GLY A 114 5.97 9.99 -15.47
CA GLY A 114 5.49 10.61 -16.71
C GLY A 114 4.27 9.94 -17.33
N VAL A 115 3.64 8.98 -16.66
CA VAL A 115 2.38 8.41 -17.12
C VAL A 115 1.23 9.37 -16.82
N SER A 116 0.29 9.50 -17.76
CA SER A 116 -0.86 10.40 -17.59
C SER A 116 -1.67 10.06 -16.32
N ARG A 117 -1.89 11.05 -15.46
CA ARG A 117 -2.71 10.93 -14.23
C ARG A 117 -4.09 10.35 -14.51
N ARG A 118 -4.75 10.82 -15.58
CA ARG A 118 -6.07 10.32 -16.02
C ARG A 118 -6.00 8.85 -16.45
N TRP A 119 -4.94 8.48 -17.17
CA TRP A 119 -4.76 7.12 -17.65
C TRP A 119 -4.54 6.14 -16.48
N VAL A 120 -3.64 6.46 -15.53
CA VAL A 120 -3.38 5.64 -14.36
C VAL A 120 -4.65 5.47 -13.53
N ARG A 121 -5.40 6.54 -13.25
CA ARG A 121 -6.66 6.44 -12.51
C ARG A 121 -7.69 5.56 -13.22
N ASN A 122 -7.78 5.66 -14.57
CA ASN A 122 -8.67 4.80 -15.33
C ASN A 122 -8.26 3.34 -15.30
N LEU A 123 -6.95 3.06 -15.32
CA LEU A 123 -6.39 1.71 -15.26
C LEU A 123 -6.74 0.99 -13.94
N TYR A 124 -6.85 1.72 -12.84
CA TYR A 124 -7.17 1.16 -11.51
C TYR A 124 -8.65 1.34 -11.08
N LYS A 125 -9.54 1.75 -11.98
CA LYS A 125 -10.98 1.97 -11.65
C LYS A 125 -11.68 0.73 -11.08
N PHE A 126 -11.20 -0.47 -11.35
CA PHE A 126 -11.74 -1.72 -10.83
C PHE A 126 -11.38 -1.97 -9.36
N ALA A 127 -10.45 -1.21 -8.79
CA ALA A 127 -10.00 -1.41 -7.43
C ALA A 127 -11.11 -1.11 -6.41
N VAL A 128 -11.23 -1.95 -5.38
CA VAL A 128 -12.17 -1.75 -4.29
C VAL A 128 -11.70 -0.58 -3.42
N ARG A 129 -12.62 0.33 -3.11
CA ARG A 129 -12.33 1.47 -2.23
C ARG A 129 -12.03 0.97 -0.81
N PRO A 130 -10.87 1.32 -0.22
CA PRO A 130 -10.57 0.99 1.16
C PRO A 130 -11.60 1.60 2.12
N ASN A 131 -11.87 0.91 3.23
CA ASN A 131 -12.64 1.44 4.34
C ASN A 131 -11.82 2.48 5.11
N LEU A 132 -10.52 2.18 5.27
CA LEU A 132 -9.55 3.10 5.87
C LEU A 132 -8.33 3.20 4.99
N ALA A 133 -7.91 4.42 4.71
CA ALA A 133 -6.68 4.72 4.01
C ALA A 133 -5.83 5.66 4.87
N PHE A 134 -4.73 5.16 5.42
CA PHE A 134 -3.78 5.95 6.20
C PHE A 134 -2.66 6.45 5.31
N TYR A 135 -2.37 7.74 5.38
CA TYR A 135 -1.23 8.35 4.73
C TYR A 135 -0.20 8.81 5.77
N PHE A 136 0.97 8.20 5.71
CA PHE A 136 2.09 8.51 6.60
C PHE A 136 2.89 9.69 6.05
N ARG A 137 2.54 10.88 6.53
CA ARG A 137 3.23 12.13 6.18
C ARG A 137 4.53 12.22 6.96
N VAL A 138 5.64 12.38 6.24
CA VAL A 138 6.98 12.53 6.82
C VAL A 138 7.77 13.54 6.01
N PRO A 139 8.54 14.46 6.64
CA PRO A 139 9.49 15.29 5.92
C PRO A 139 10.50 14.43 5.16
N LEU A 140 10.81 14.83 3.95
CA LEU A 140 11.68 14.07 3.04
C LEU A 140 13.03 13.73 3.68
N GLU A 141 13.65 14.68 4.39
CA GLU A 141 14.95 14.49 5.05
C GLU A 141 14.90 13.43 6.16
N VAL A 142 13.79 13.38 6.91
CA VAL A 142 13.59 12.35 7.94
C VAL A 142 13.47 10.96 7.30
N ALA A 143 12.72 10.86 6.20
CA ALA A 143 12.58 9.61 5.46
C ALA A 143 13.92 9.12 4.89
N ILE A 144 14.71 10.03 4.31
CA ILE A 144 16.05 9.74 3.79
C ILE A 144 16.97 9.25 4.91
N GLY A 145 17.01 9.98 6.04
CA GLY A 145 17.83 9.60 7.20
C GLY A 145 17.51 8.18 7.70
N ARG A 146 16.21 7.82 7.75
CA ARG A 146 15.78 6.48 8.15
C ARG A 146 16.21 5.39 7.17
N ILE A 147 16.18 5.67 5.86
CA ILE A 147 16.60 4.71 4.83
C ILE A 147 18.11 4.50 4.87
N LEU A 148 18.88 5.58 4.91
CA LEU A 148 20.34 5.52 4.93
C LEU A 148 20.87 4.90 6.24
N GLY A 149 20.20 5.15 7.38
CA GLY A 149 20.53 4.51 8.66
C GLY A 149 20.14 3.02 8.76
N GLY A 150 19.21 2.55 7.93
CA GLY A 150 18.68 1.18 7.99
C GLY A 150 19.11 0.25 6.84
N ARG A 151 19.78 0.76 5.81
CA ARG A 151 20.14 -0.02 4.60
C ARG A 151 21.50 0.43 4.06
N ASN A 152 22.24 -0.53 3.52
CA ASN A 152 23.55 -0.28 2.89
C ASN A 152 23.47 0.40 1.51
N ALA A 153 22.31 0.40 0.84
CA ALA A 153 22.13 1.03 -0.46
C ALA A 153 20.66 1.30 -0.80
N ILE A 154 20.43 2.36 -1.56
CA ILE A 154 19.13 2.69 -2.16
C ILE A 154 19.02 1.93 -3.48
N LYS A 155 17.89 1.27 -3.72
CA LYS A 155 17.67 0.51 -4.96
C LYS A 155 17.43 1.44 -6.15
N TYR A 156 17.87 1.03 -7.33
CA TYR A 156 17.80 1.79 -8.59
C TYR A 156 16.41 2.42 -8.85
N TYR A 157 15.33 1.62 -8.85
CA TYR A 157 13.97 2.11 -9.07
C TYR A 157 13.35 2.85 -7.88
N GLU A 158 13.85 2.63 -6.66
CA GLU A 158 13.45 3.41 -5.48
C GLU A 158 14.03 4.82 -5.54
N ALA A 159 15.21 4.94 -6.13
CA ALA A 159 15.87 6.22 -6.35
C ALA A 159 15.36 6.97 -7.59
N GLY A 160 14.48 6.37 -8.40
CA GLY A 160 14.06 7.00 -9.65
C GLY A 160 15.17 7.15 -10.67
N MET A 161 16.23 6.32 -10.61
CA MET A 161 17.35 6.34 -11.55
C MET A 161 16.93 6.05 -12.99
N ASP A 162 15.81 5.36 -13.16
CA ASP A 162 15.14 5.11 -14.43
C ASP A 162 14.63 6.39 -15.12
N LEU A 163 14.55 7.50 -14.39
CA LEU A 163 14.09 8.80 -14.91
C LEU A 163 15.24 9.73 -15.26
N GLY A 164 16.49 9.37 -14.94
CA GLY A 164 17.66 10.22 -15.22
C GLY A 164 17.64 11.57 -14.50
N LEU A 165 17.01 11.67 -13.32
CA LEU A 165 16.86 12.92 -12.57
C LEU A 165 18.21 13.46 -12.07
N SER A 166 19.13 12.58 -11.70
CA SER A 166 20.51 12.86 -11.36
C SER A 166 21.38 11.63 -11.61
N ARG A 167 22.69 11.84 -11.78
CA ARG A 167 23.70 10.76 -11.81
C ARG A 167 24.03 10.27 -10.39
N ASN A 168 23.80 11.09 -9.38
CA ASN A 168 23.95 10.74 -7.97
C ASN A 168 22.67 10.05 -7.47
N VAL A 169 22.81 8.85 -6.90
CA VAL A 169 21.69 8.01 -6.45
C VAL A 169 20.88 8.69 -5.34
N GLU A 170 21.57 9.34 -4.39
CA GLU A 170 20.90 10.00 -3.26
C GLU A 170 20.15 11.25 -3.72
N GLU A 171 20.75 12.05 -4.60
CA GLU A 171 20.09 13.22 -5.18
C GLU A 171 18.89 12.81 -6.03
N SER A 172 19.04 11.78 -6.87
CA SER A 172 17.93 11.22 -7.65
C SER A 172 16.80 10.74 -6.74
N PHE A 173 17.13 10.06 -5.63
CA PHE A 173 16.15 9.62 -4.63
C PHE A 173 15.41 10.81 -4.01
N ARG A 174 16.12 11.88 -3.63
CA ARG A 174 15.51 13.12 -3.10
C ARG A 174 14.51 13.71 -4.07
N LEU A 175 14.92 13.89 -5.31
CA LEU A 175 14.06 14.45 -6.36
C LEU A 175 12.84 13.57 -6.63
N PHE A 176 13.04 12.26 -6.72
CA PHE A 176 11.98 11.31 -7.01
C PHE A 176 10.97 11.19 -5.87
N GLN A 177 11.44 11.00 -4.64
CA GLN A 177 10.56 10.88 -3.47
C GLN A 177 9.87 12.21 -3.13
N GLY A 178 10.52 13.34 -3.38
CA GLY A 178 9.90 14.66 -3.24
C GLY A 178 8.70 14.81 -4.16
N ARG A 179 8.84 14.46 -5.45
CA ARG A 179 7.72 14.48 -6.40
C ARG A 179 6.59 13.51 -6.01
N ILE A 180 6.94 12.34 -5.45
CA ILE A 180 5.94 11.39 -4.95
C ILE A 180 5.20 11.95 -3.73
N LEU A 181 5.90 12.64 -2.84
CA LEU A 181 5.31 13.32 -1.70
C LEU A 181 4.28 14.35 -2.17
N ASP A 182 4.63 15.19 -3.16
CA ASP A 182 3.74 16.18 -3.74
C ASP A 182 2.45 15.54 -4.32
N GLU A 183 2.59 14.39 -4.99
CA GLU A 183 1.41 13.65 -5.50
C GLU A 183 0.53 13.11 -4.38
N TYR A 184 1.09 12.62 -3.27
CA TYR A 184 0.30 12.21 -2.10
C TYR A 184 -0.41 13.38 -1.44
N GLU A 185 0.27 14.52 -1.24
CA GLU A 185 -0.33 15.74 -0.69
C GLU A 185 -1.51 16.21 -1.54
N ALA A 186 -1.35 16.20 -2.87
CA ALA A 186 -2.42 16.57 -3.80
C ALA A 186 -3.64 15.62 -3.73
N MET A 187 -3.44 14.37 -3.31
CA MET A 187 -4.51 13.36 -3.23
C MET A 187 -5.25 13.35 -1.88
N ILE A 188 -4.78 14.05 -0.85
CA ILE A 188 -5.34 13.95 0.52
C ILE A 188 -6.85 14.15 0.53
N GLN A 189 -7.34 15.25 -0.06
CA GLN A 189 -8.76 15.57 -0.08
C GLN A 189 -9.57 14.66 -1.02
N GLU A 190 -8.98 14.30 -2.16
CA GLU A 190 -9.64 13.45 -3.17
C GLU A 190 -9.91 12.04 -2.64
N VAL A 191 -8.95 11.48 -1.91
CA VAL A 191 -9.01 10.12 -1.35
C VAL A 191 -9.70 10.08 -0.01
N GLY A 192 -9.59 11.15 0.79
CA GLY A 192 -10.01 11.18 2.18
C GLY A 192 -9.04 10.40 3.08
N PHE A 193 -7.74 10.60 2.92
CA PHE A 193 -6.73 9.97 3.76
C PHE A 193 -6.84 10.40 5.22
N HIS A 194 -6.73 9.43 6.13
CA HIS A 194 -6.36 9.69 7.51
C HIS A 194 -4.85 9.94 7.58
N VAL A 195 -4.48 11.21 7.73
CA VAL A 195 -3.06 11.61 7.75
C VAL A 195 -2.47 11.31 9.12
N ILE A 196 -1.38 10.53 9.15
CA ILE A 196 -0.59 10.23 10.34
C ILE A 196 0.71 11.03 10.26
N ASP A 197 1.00 11.82 11.29
CA ASP A 197 2.31 12.44 11.42
C ASP A 197 3.36 11.36 11.76
N ALA A 198 4.13 11.01 10.75
CA ALA A 198 5.13 9.95 10.89
C ALA A 198 6.45 10.43 11.54
N THR A 199 6.51 11.66 12.06
CA THR A 199 7.62 12.16 12.90
C THR A 199 7.44 11.79 14.37
N GLY A 200 6.20 11.56 14.80
CA GLY A 200 5.87 11.15 16.17
C GLY A 200 6.40 9.77 16.55
N SER A 201 6.25 9.39 17.82
CA SER A 201 6.66 8.08 18.32
C SER A 201 5.84 6.95 17.68
N ILE A 202 6.38 5.73 17.72
CA ILE A 202 5.68 4.52 17.23
C ILE A 202 4.35 4.35 17.96
N GLU A 203 4.37 4.55 19.27
CA GLU A 203 3.20 4.40 20.15
C GLU A 203 2.11 5.41 19.84
N GLU A 204 2.48 6.66 19.60
CA GLU A 204 1.53 7.72 19.28
C GLU A 204 0.86 7.49 17.92
N GLN A 205 1.63 7.13 16.90
CA GLN A 205 1.10 6.75 15.60
C GLN A 205 0.15 5.54 15.72
N GLN A 206 0.52 4.52 16.52
CA GLN A 206 -0.35 3.37 16.78
C GLN A 206 -1.64 3.75 17.49
N ARG A 207 -1.57 4.64 18.48
CA ARG A 207 -2.75 5.12 19.20
C ARG A 207 -3.73 5.77 18.23
N GLN A 208 -3.27 6.69 17.38
CA GLN A 208 -4.10 7.35 16.36
C GLN A 208 -4.72 6.34 15.38
N MET A 209 -3.94 5.40 14.86
CA MET A 209 -4.46 4.37 13.94
C MET A 209 -5.53 3.49 14.60
N ARG A 210 -5.33 3.07 15.85
CA ARG A 210 -6.30 2.25 16.60
C ARG A 210 -7.57 3.03 16.90
N GLU A 211 -7.47 4.30 17.32
CA GLU A 211 -8.63 5.18 17.55
C GLU A 211 -9.48 5.33 16.29
N VAL A 212 -8.86 5.63 15.14
CA VAL A 212 -9.56 5.72 13.85
C VAL A 212 -10.18 4.39 13.46
N THR A 213 -9.46 3.29 13.64
CA THR A 213 -9.95 1.95 13.31
C THR A 213 -11.11 1.54 14.19
N THR A 214 -11.04 1.80 15.50
CA THR A 214 -12.13 1.54 16.45
C THR A 214 -13.36 2.39 16.13
N LYS A 215 -13.18 3.66 15.79
CA LYS A 215 -14.27 4.55 15.41
C LYS A 215 -14.99 4.08 14.13
N GLU A 216 -14.25 3.64 13.13
CA GLU A 216 -14.79 3.22 11.83
C GLU A 216 -15.45 1.82 11.90
N PHE A 217 -14.87 0.92 12.66
CA PHE A 217 -15.34 -0.46 12.75
C PHE A 217 -16.26 -0.71 13.96
N GLY A 218 -16.23 0.15 14.96
CA GLY A 218 -17.10 0.28 16.11
C GLY A 218 -17.73 -1.03 16.60
N GLU A 219 -19.05 -1.13 16.48
CA GLU A 219 -19.83 -2.30 16.89
C GLU A 219 -19.39 -3.59 16.19
N ASN A 220 -18.84 -3.53 14.97
CA ASN A 220 -18.39 -4.71 14.24
C ASN A 220 -17.14 -5.36 14.85
N LEU A 221 -16.32 -4.59 15.61
CA LEU A 221 -15.18 -5.14 16.36
C LEU A 221 -15.65 -6.01 17.54
N HIS A 222 -16.77 -5.63 18.20
CA HIS A 222 -17.24 -6.28 19.42
C HIS A 222 -18.34 -7.33 19.17
N ASN A 223 -19.15 -7.16 18.12
CA ASN A 223 -20.35 -7.99 17.87
C ASN A 223 -20.12 -9.24 17.01
N GLY A 224 -18.87 -9.59 16.67
CA GLY A 224 -18.54 -10.80 15.90
C GLY A 224 -19.01 -10.79 14.43
N HIS A 225 -19.44 -9.64 13.89
CA HIS A 225 -19.84 -9.47 12.50
C HIS A 225 -18.66 -9.41 11.52
N LEU A 226 -17.49 -8.96 11.99
CA LEU A 226 -16.21 -9.21 11.31
C LEU A 226 -15.84 -10.65 11.66
N LEU A 227 -15.55 -11.46 10.67
CA LEU A 227 -15.29 -12.87 10.89
C LEU A 227 -14.36 -13.10 12.07
N ARG A 228 -14.86 -13.85 13.05
CA ARG A 228 -14.03 -14.76 13.82
C ARG A 228 -13.60 -15.94 12.92
N ALA A 229 -13.13 -15.64 11.67
CA ALA A 229 -12.42 -16.64 10.91
C ALA A 229 -11.23 -17.03 11.78
N SER A 230 -11.09 -18.30 12.08
CA SER A 230 -9.91 -18.73 12.79
C SER A 230 -8.71 -18.27 11.96
N GLN A 231 -7.64 -17.83 12.58
CA GLN A 231 -6.44 -17.43 11.82
C GLN A 231 -6.03 -18.58 10.87
N GLY A 232 -6.31 -19.83 11.22
CA GLY A 232 -6.11 -21.01 10.38
C GLY A 232 -6.88 -20.99 9.07
N ASP A 233 -8.14 -20.52 9.04
CA ASP A 233 -8.92 -20.42 7.79
C ASP A 233 -8.37 -19.33 6.87
N ILE A 234 -7.87 -18.24 7.46
CA ILE A 234 -7.26 -17.16 6.72
C ILE A 234 -5.90 -17.59 6.17
N ASP A 235 -5.08 -18.25 6.98
CA ASP A 235 -3.76 -18.75 6.58
C ASP A 235 -3.90 -19.83 5.50
N ALA A 236 -4.93 -20.69 5.56
CA ALA A 236 -5.27 -21.65 4.51
C ALA A 236 -5.68 -20.93 3.22
N ALA A 237 -6.53 -19.90 3.29
CA ALA A 237 -6.91 -19.09 2.14
C ALA A 237 -5.71 -18.31 1.57
N GLN A 238 -4.80 -17.84 2.42
CA GLN A 238 -3.54 -17.19 2.01
C GLN A 238 -2.62 -18.17 1.28
N THR A 239 -2.51 -19.38 1.78
CA THR A 239 -1.67 -20.43 1.18
C THR A 239 -2.25 -20.85 -0.18
N ALA A 240 -3.55 -21.08 -0.26
CA ALA A 240 -4.23 -21.45 -1.51
C ALA A 240 -4.07 -20.35 -2.60
N ALA A 241 -4.18 -19.07 -2.23
CA ALA A 241 -4.00 -17.95 -3.16
C ALA A 241 -2.54 -17.76 -3.64
N ARG A 242 -1.55 -18.36 -2.94
CA ARG A 242 -0.12 -18.33 -3.31
C ARG A 242 0.31 -19.48 -4.20
N VAL A 243 -0.46 -20.57 -4.22
CA VAL A 243 -0.14 -21.82 -4.92
C VAL A 243 -0.79 -21.87 -6.31
N LEU A 244 -1.84 -21.11 -6.56
CA LEU A 244 -2.49 -20.94 -7.87
C LEU A 244 -1.86 -19.79 -8.67
#